data_fc9d714c73fcc542a273b08ddd205d70
#
_entry.id   fc9d714c73fcc542a273b08ddd205d70
#
_cell.length_a   1.000
_cell.length_b   1.000
_cell.length_c   1.000
_cell.angle_alpha   90.00
_cell.angle_beta   90.00
_cell.angle_gamma   90.00
#
_symmetry.space_group_name_H-M   'P 1'
#
loop_
_entity.id
_entity.type
_entity.pdbx_description
1 polymer ?
#
loop_
_entity_poly.entity_id
_entity_poly.type
_entity_poly.pdbx_seq_one_letter_code
_entity_poly.pdbx_strand_id
1 'polypeptide(L)'
;MSKFDLDVLHQTISDTQSNICQAVIVKEGKLIYADTWNGYSINDTVHIASATKSVVALLVGIAIDKGYIDSLEQHILDFFPEYTLKRGEKTLPYVKLKHLLSMTVPYKFKSEPWTRICGSDDWVKTTLDLIGGRSGITGEFHYSTLGIHVLSEIIARTCHVSMLDFANKYLLSPLDIEKCKCYIADNRENHISFITSRESQGRRWLCDTKENAAAGFGLCLSAMDMAKIGQLCVNNGKYNGKSIVSESWITQMLMSHSFTEINSQKMKYGYLWWIIDAENKIY
;
A
#
# COMPACT_ATOMS: atom_id res chain seq x y z
N MET A 1 7.79 -31.93 10.02
CA MET A 1 6.68 -31.04 9.70
C MET A 1 5.45 -31.90 9.45
N SER A 2 4.40 -31.78 10.26
CA SER A 2 3.13 -32.46 10.05
C SER A 2 2.61 -32.12 8.65
N LYS A 3 2.11 -33.11 7.94
CA LYS A 3 1.44 -32.93 6.65
C LYS A 3 0.28 -31.96 6.90
N PHE A 4 0.33 -30.81 6.28
CA PHE A 4 -0.75 -29.82 6.39
C PHE A 4 -1.99 -30.48 5.79
N ASP A 5 -3.02 -30.68 6.59
CA ASP A 5 -4.27 -31.26 6.10
C ASP A 5 -5.10 -30.14 5.47
N LEU A 6 -5.12 -30.13 4.14
CA LEU A 6 -5.78 -29.08 3.37
C LEU A 6 -7.30 -29.18 3.45
N ASP A 7 -7.84 -30.38 3.70
CA ASP A 7 -9.30 -30.59 3.87
C ASP A 7 -9.75 -29.99 5.21
N VAL A 8 -8.93 -30.18 6.27
CA VAL A 8 -9.16 -29.55 7.57
C VAL A 8 -9.09 -28.01 7.44
N LEU A 9 -8.18 -27.46 6.64
CA LEU A 9 -8.10 -26.01 6.41
C LEU A 9 -9.37 -25.48 5.74
N HIS A 10 -9.84 -26.16 4.68
CA HIS A 10 -11.09 -25.77 4.01
C HIS A 10 -12.26 -25.75 4.98
N GLN A 11 -12.45 -26.83 5.75
CA GLN A 11 -13.54 -26.94 6.71
C GLN A 11 -13.43 -25.88 7.82
N THR A 12 -12.23 -25.67 8.35
CA THR A 12 -12.00 -24.65 9.39
C THR A 12 -12.38 -23.26 8.90
N ILE A 13 -11.97 -22.86 7.68
CA ILE A 13 -12.33 -21.57 7.10
C ILE A 13 -13.86 -21.50 6.91
N SER A 14 -14.47 -22.53 6.35
CA SER A 14 -15.92 -22.59 6.13
C SER A 14 -16.72 -22.38 7.41
N ASP A 15 -16.28 -23.02 8.50
CA ASP A 15 -17.00 -23.03 9.77
C ASP A 15 -16.77 -21.76 10.62
N THR A 16 -15.59 -21.13 10.50
CA THR A 16 -15.17 -20.09 11.44
C THR A 16 -14.95 -18.72 10.81
N GLN A 17 -14.83 -18.63 9.48
CA GLN A 17 -14.39 -17.42 8.76
C GLN A 17 -15.33 -17.07 7.59
N SER A 18 -16.59 -16.76 7.90
CA SER A 18 -17.64 -16.51 6.91
C SER A 18 -17.37 -15.32 5.95
N ASN A 19 -16.38 -14.47 6.27
CA ASN A 19 -16.01 -13.30 5.46
C ASN A 19 -14.84 -13.55 4.50
N ILE A 20 -14.22 -14.75 4.52
CA ILE A 20 -13.16 -15.09 3.57
C ILE A 20 -13.81 -15.42 2.21
N CYS A 21 -13.26 -14.87 1.15
CA CYS A 21 -13.69 -15.13 -0.23
C CYS A 21 -12.70 -16.01 -1.01
N GLN A 22 -11.41 -15.94 -0.71
CA GLN A 22 -10.37 -16.69 -1.39
C GLN A 22 -9.22 -17.00 -0.43
N ALA A 23 -8.58 -18.16 -0.59
CA ALA A 23 -7.32 -18.49 0.08
C ALA A 23 -6.36 -19.16 -0.89
N VAL A 24 -5.09 -18.74 -0.86
CA VAL A 24 -4.03 -19.28 -1.70
C VAL A 24 -2.78 -19.50 -0.85
N ILE A 25 -2.15 -20.66 -1.00
CA ILE A 25 -0.86 -20.97 -0.39
C ILE A 25 0.13 -21.32 -1.49
N VAL A 26 1.23 -20.57 -1.53
CA VAL A 26 2.36 -20.85 -2.41
C VAL A 26 3.57 -21.22 -1.56
N LYS A 27 4.22 -22.32 -1.87
CA LYS A 27 5.45 -22.76 -1.20
C LYS A 27 6.51 -23.07 -2.24
N GLU A 28 7.70 -22.49 -2.08
CA GLU A 28 8.83 -22.68 -2.99
C GLU A 28 8.46 -22.46 -4.47
N GLY A 29 7.65 -21.41 -4.72
CA GLY A 29 7.17 -21.06 -6.06
C GLY A 29 6.06 -21.94 -6.61
N LYS A 30 5.58 -22.93 -5.87
CA LYS A 30 4.52 -23.84 -6.30
C LYS A 30 3.22 -23.54 -5.57
N LEU A 31 2.14 -23.47 -6.33
CA LEU A 31 0.78 -23.43 -5.77
C LEU A 31 0.50 -24.78 -5.10
N ILE A 32 0.25 -24.78 -3.79
CA ILE A 32 -0.07 -25.99 -3.03
C ILE A 32 -1.53 -26.01 -2.52
N TYR A 33 -2.17 -24.85 -2.50
CA TYR A 33 -3.58 -24.71 -2.15
C TYR A 33 -4.18 -23.48 -2.80
N ALA A 34 -5.40 -23.63 -3.33
CA ALA A 34 -6.24 -22.54 -3.80
C ALA A 34 -7.70 -22.92 -3.60
N ASP A 35 -8.45 -22.08 -2.92
CA ASP A 35 -9.86 -22.32 -2.64
C ASP A 35 -10.65 -21.02 -2.56
N THR A 36 -11.98 -21.14 -2.67
CA THR A 36 -12.89 -20.00 -2.74
C THR A 36 -14.17 -20.26 -1.96
N TRP A 37 -14.76 -19.18 -1.43
CA TRP A 37 -16.00 -19.19 -0.65
C TRP A 37 -16.94 -18.08 -1.13
N ASN A 38 -18.17 -18.14 -0.67
CA ASN A 38 -19.17 -17.07 -0.91
C ASN A 38 -19.44 -16.78 -2.39
N GLY A 39 -19.33 -17.79 -3.25
CA GLY A 39 -19.59 -17.66 -4.69
C GLY A 39 -18.49 -16.98 -5.50
N TYR A 40 -17.32 -16.71 -4.88
CA TYR A 40 -16.18 -16.18 -5.62
C TYR A 40 -15.45 -17.25 -6.42
N SER A 41 -14.86 -16.84 -7.55
CA SER A 41 -13.86 -17.61 -8.27
C SER A 41 -12.45 -17.19 -7.87
N ILE A 42 -11.44 -18.00 -8.18
CA ILE A 42 -10.03 -17.72 -7.85
C ILE A 42 -9.47 -16.48 -8.57
N ASN A 43 -10.09 -16.08 -9.67
CA ASN A 43 -9.69 -14.93 -10.47
C ASN A 43 -10.46 -13.65 -10.12
N ASP A 44 -11.47 -13.75 -9.27
CA ASP A 44 -12.20 -12.58 -8.81
C ASP A 44 -11.30 -11.66 -8.00
N THR A 45 -11.51 -10.37 -8.17
CA THR A 45 -10.72 -9.36 -7.48
C THR A 45 -11.57 -8.60 -6.49
N VAL A 46 -11.01 -8.35 -5.33
CA VAL A 46 -11.65 -7.59 -4.26
C VAL A 46 -10.78 -6.41 -3.86
N HIS A 47 -11.41 -5.41 -3.27
CA HIS A 47 -10.69 -4.29 -2.68
C HIS A 47 -9.81 -4.78 -1.52
N ILE A 48 -8.48 -4.72 -1.70
CA ILE A 48 -7.51 -5.23 -0.71
C ILE A 48 -7.25 -4.25 0.44
N ALA A 49 -8.04 -3.20 0.55
CA ALA A 49 -7.94 -2.18 1.59
C ALA A 49 -6.51 -1.68 1.78
N SER A 50 -6.02 -1.65 3.02
CA SER A 50 -4.69 -1.13 3.36
C SER A 50 -3.52 -1.99 2.92
N ALA A 51 -3.73 -3.22 2.44
CA ALA A 51 -2.66 -3.98 1.78
C ALA A 51 -2.14 -3.27 0.51
N THR A 52 -2.92 -2.35 -0.07
CA THR A 52 -2.47 -1.40 -1.10
C THR A 52 -1.19 -0.67 -0.72
N LYS A 53 -1.02 -0.30 0.55
CA LYS A 53 0.16 0.41 1.06
C LYS A 53 1.44 -0.37 0.82
N SER A 54 1.39 -1.68 1.04
CA SER A 54 2.54 -2.57 0.84
C SER A 54 2.95 -2.64 -0.64
N VAL A 55 1.96 -2.58 -1.54
CA VAL A 55 2.22 -2.47 -2.98
C VAL A 55 2.89 -1.13 -3.32
N VAL A 56 2.42 -0.03 -2.73
CA VAL A 56 3.03 1.30 -2.93
C VAL A 56 4.46 1.36 -2.41
N ALA A 57 4.78 0.68 -1.30
CA ALA A 57 6.16 0.56 -0.82
C ALA A 57 7.09 -0.08 -1.87
N LEU A 58 6.63 -1.14 -2.55
CA LEU A 58 7.37 -1.75 -3.64
C LEU A 58 7.58 -0.77 -4.81
N LEU A 59 6.56 0.03 -5.16
CA LEU A 59 6.67 1.04 -6.22
C LEU A 59 7.70 2.11 -5.89
N VAL A 60 7.76 2.57 -4.64
CA VAL A 60 8.80 3.52 -4.20
C VAL A 60 10.18 2.89 -4.35
N GLY A 61 10.37 1.64 -3.96
CA GLY A 61 11.63 0.94 -4.14
C GLY A 61 12.04 0.80 -5.60
N ILE A 62 11.10 0.44 -6.47
CA ILE A 62 11.35 0.37 -7.91
C ILE A 62 11.73 1.76 -8.47
N ALA A 63 11.08 2.83 -7.98
CA ALA A 63 11.41 4.19 -8.41
C ALA A 63 12.83 4.60 -7.97
N ILE A 64 13.27 4.19 -6.78
CA ILE A 64 14.66 4.39 -6.32
C ILE A 64 15.64 3.58 -7.15
N ASP A 65 15.39 2.29 -7.35
CA ASP A 65 16.25 1.40 -8.14
C ASP A 65 16.44 1.89 -9.59
N LYS A 66 15.46 2.62 -10.12
CA LYS A 66 15.50 3.21 -11.46
C LYS A 66 16.07 4.62 -11.51
N GLY A 67 16.42 5.20 -10.37
CA GLY A 67 16.96 6.57 -10.28
C GLY A 67 15.90 7.67 -10.50
N TYR A 68 14.61 7.38 -10.36
CA TYR A 68 13.54 8.38 -10.39
C TYR A 68 13.40 9.12 -9.05
N ILE A 69 13.74 8.44 -7.96
CA ILE A 69 13.83 9.00 -6.61
C ILE A 69 15.26 8.77 -6.13
N ASP A 70 15.96 9.81 -5.73
CA ASP A 70 17.37 9.72 -5.34
C ASP A 70 17.54 9.06 -3.96
N SER A 71 16.68 9.42 -3.01
CA SER A 71 16.82 8.97 -1.63
C SER A 71 15.53 9.19 -0.82
N LEU A 72 15.32 8.36 0.18
CA LEU A 72 14.27 8.57 1.20
C LEU A 72 14.52 9.78 2.11
N GLU A 73 15.72 10.36 2.06
CA GLU A 73 16.08 11.58 2.80
C GLU A 73 15.62 12.87 2.10
N GLN A 74 15.13 12.80 0.84
CA GLN A 74 14.55 13.94 0.13
C GLN A 74 13.31 14.45 0.88
N HIS A 75 13.17 15.77 0.95
CA HIS A 75 12.00 16.39 1.54
C HIS A 75 10.80 16.27 0.61
N ILE A 76 9.63 16.03 1.16
CA ILE A 76 8.44 15.87 0.30
C ILE A 76 8.13 17.14 -0.50
N LEU A 77 8.47 18.33 0.01
CA LEU A 77 8.26 19.57 -0.70
C LEU A 77 9.21 19.78 -1.90
N ASP A 78 10.32 19.05 -1.98
CA ASP A 78 11.20 19.09 -3.15
C ASP A 78 10.47 18.63 -4.42
N PHE A 79 9.44 17.82 -4.26
CA PHE A 79 8.58 17.34 -5.35
C PHE A 79 7.40 18.25 -5.66
N PHE A 80 7.19 19.32 -4.86
CA PHE A 80 6.06 20.27 -5.00
C PHE A 80 6.55 21.70 -4.92
N PRO A 81 7.42 22.17 -5.84
CA PRO A 81 8.00 23.51 -5.78
C PRO A 81 6.95 24.63 -5.88
N GLU A 82 5.79 24.33 -6.44
CA GLU A 82 4.67 25.29 -6.54
C GLU A 82 3.84 25.39 -5.24
N TYR A 83 4.05 24.48 -4.27
CA TYR A 83 3.26 24.47 -3.05
C TYR A 83 3.64 25.64 -2.12
N THR A 84 2.67 26.45 -1.78
CA THR A 84 2.86 27.57 -0.85
C THR A 84 2.54 27.15 0.59
N LEU A 85 3.52 27.25 1.46
CA LEU A 85 3.36 26.98 2.88
C LEU A 85 2.32 27.89 3.54
N LYS A 86 1.43 27.29 4.32
CA LYS A 86 0.48 28.05 5.13
C LYS A 86 1.18 28.82 6.25
N ARG A 87 0.68 30.01 6.55
CA ARG A 87 1.19 30.84 7.63
C ARG A 87 1.27 30.08 8.94
N GLY A 88 2.46 30.05 9.54
CA GLY A 88 2.72 29.39 10.82
C GLY A 88 3.01 27.89 10.73
N GLU A 89 3.06 27.31 9.51
CA GLU A 89 3.56 25.95 9.30
C GLU A 89 5.07 25.93 9.48
N LYS A 90 5.57 25.07 10.37
CA LYS A 90 7.00 24.97 10.71
C LYS A 90 7.57 23.58 10.54
N THR A 91 6.74 22.55 10.35
CA THR A 91 7.15 21.15 10.35
C THR A 91 7.21 20.54 8.95
N LEU A 92 6.24 20.87 8.09
CA LEU A 92 6.14 20.32 6.74
C LEU A 92 7.44 20.45 5.91
N PRO A 93 8.22 21.55 5.97
CA PRO A 93 9.50 21.66 5.25
C PRO A 93 10.55 20.60 5.61
N TYR A 94 10.41 19.96 6.78
CA TYR A 94 11.36 18.96 7.26
C TYR A 94 10.83 17.51 7.10
N VAL A 95 9.61 17.35 6.58
CA VAL A 95 9.05 16.03 6.33
C VAL A 95 9.72 15.40 5.12
N LYS A 96 10.28 14.21 5.29
CA LYS A 96 10.98 13.43 4.27
C LYS A 96 10.16 12.23 3.84
N LEU A 97 10.49 11.63 2.68
CA LEU A 97 9.85 10.42 2.18
C LEU A 97 9.83 9.29 3.21
N LYS A 98 10.93 9.07 3.93
CA LYS A 98 10.98 8.03 4.98
C LYS A 98 9.91 8.19 6.05
N HIS A 99 9.51 9.42 6.39
CA HIS A 99 8.49 9.66 7.40
C HIS A 99 7.10 9.23 6.91
N LEU A 100 6.79 9.40 5.63
CA LEU A 100 5.56 8.87 5.03
C LEU A 100 5.54 7.34 5.10
N LEU A 101 6.64 6.71 4.68
CA LEU A 101 6.74 5.25 4.60
C LEU A 101 6.73 4.57 5.98
N SER A 102 7.31 5.20 6.99
CA SER A 102 7.37 4.69 8.37
C SER A 102 6.19 5.13 9.24
N MET A 103 5.20 5.86 8.68
CA MET A 103 4.06 6.41 9.43
C MET A 103 4.46 7.29 10.62
N THR A 104 5.50 8.11 10.45
CA THR A 104 5.98 9.04 11.49
C THR A 104 5.78 10.51 11.12
N VAL A 105 4.92 10.77 10.15
CA VAL A 105 4.52 12.12 9.75
C VAL A 105 3.59 12.71 10.81
N PRO A 106 3.86 13.92 11.33
CA PRO A 106 2.88 14.65 12.15
C PRO A 106 1.76 15.19 11.27
N TYR A 107 0.52 15.07 11.76
CA TYR A 107 -0.68 15.57 11.09
C TYR A 107 -1.43 16.59 11.96
N LYS A 108 -2.12 17.51 11.31
CA LYS A 108 -2.96 18.55 11.95
C LYS A 108 -4.36 18.03 12.33
N PHE A 109 -4.56 16.71 12.36
CA PHE A 109 -5.82 16.07 12.72
C PHE A 109 -5.58 14.91 13.70
N LYS A 110 -6.58 14.61 14.52
CA LYS A 110 -6.60 13.43 15.40
C LYS A 110 -7.22 12.21 14.73
N SER A 111 -8.24 12.42 13.89
CA SER A 111 -8.83 11.37 13.04
C SER A 111 -8.83 11.83 11.60
N GLU A 112 -8.68 10.89 10.68
CA GLU A 112 -8.56 11.19 9.25
C GLU A 112 -9.81 11.89 8.71
N PRO A 113 -9.66 13.05 8.08
CA PRO A 113 -10.77 13.84 7.56
C PRO A 113 -11.18 13.35 6.15
N TRP A 114 -11.70 12.14 6.04
CA TRP A 114 -12.08 11.47 4.79
C TRP A 114 -12.93 12.35 3.87
N THR A 115 -14.01 12.94 4.41
CA THR A 115 -14.91 13.78 3.63
C THR A 115 -14.18 15.00 3.05
N ARG A 116 -13.23 15.57 3.80
CA ARG A 116 -12.49 16.75 3.35
C ARG A 116 -11.51 16.44 2.24
N ILE A 117 -10.82 15.30 2.31
CA ILE A 117 -9.82 14.91 1.31
C ILE A 117 -10.53 14.32 0.09
N CYS A 118 -11.34 13.29 0.27
CA CYS A 118 -11.99 12.60 -0.84
C CYS A 118 -13.10 13.42 -1.52
N GLY A 119 -13.60 14.48 -0.88
CA GLY A 119 -14.54 15.43 -1.47
C GLY A 119 -13.86 16.68 -2.05
N SER A 120 -12.54 16.77 -2.06
CA SER A 120 -11.81 17.88 -2.68
C SER A 120 -11.45 17.58 -4.14
N ASP A 121 -11.28 18.63 -4.94
CA ASP A 121 -10.82 18.54 -6.33
C ASP A 121 -9.33 18.16 -6.44
N ASP A 122 -8.59 18.20 -5.32
CA ASP A 122 -7.17 17.92 -5.27
C ASP A 122 -6.82 17.25 -3.92
N TRP A 123 -6.82 15.91 -3.93
CA TRP A 123 -6.52 15.14 -2.73
C TRP A 123 -5.09 15.34 -2.25
N VAL A 124 -4.14 15.48 -3.18
CA VAL A 124 -2.71 15.65 -2.86
C VAL A 124 -2.48 16.98 -2.16
N LYS A 125 -2.97 18.08 -2.73
CA LYS A 125 -2.87 19.41 -2.12
C LYS A 125 -3.57 19.45 -0.76
N THR A 126 -4.78 18.89 -0.68
CA THR A 126 -5.54 18.85 0.58
C THR A 126 -4.79 18.04 1.65
N THR A 127 -4.11 16.95 1.26
CA THR A 127 -3.27 16.16 2.15
C THR A 127 -2.04 16.95 2.61
N LEU A 128 -1.32 17.62 1.71
CA LEU A 128 -0.17 18.48 2.07
C LEU A 128 -0.59 19.58 3.08
N ASP A 129 -1.78 20.16 2.90
CA ASP A 129 -2.33 21.15 3.82
C ASP A 129 -2.55 20.62 5.26
N LEU A 130 -2.68 19.30 5.40
CA LEU A 130 -2.94 18.60 6.66
C LEU A 130 -1.69 17.99 7.30
N ILE A 131 -0.60 17.89 6.56
CA ILE A 131 0.71 17.45 7.08
C ILE A 131 1.36 18.60 7.86
N GLY A 132 2.13 18.27 8.89
CA GLY A 132 2.94 19.19 9.66
C GLY A 132 2.26 19.71 10.92
N GLY A 133 2.52 20.98 11.23
CA GLY A 133 2.06 21.64 12.45
C GLY A 133 3.17 22.43 13.13
N ARG A 134 3.13 22.49 14.47
CA ARG A 134 4.08 23.27 15.27
C ARG A 134 5.06 22.39 16.07
N SER A 135 4.75 21.11 16.24
CA SER A 135 5.46 20.21 17.17
C SER A 135 6.78 19.65 16.61
N GLY A 136 7.06 19.87 15.31
CA GLY A 136 8.20 19.23 14.66
C GLY A 136 7.96 17.75 14.38
N ILE A 137 9.00 17.06 13.92
CA ILE A 137 8.99 15.62 13.67
C ILE A 137 9.47 14.93 14.94
N THR A 138 8.56 14.22 15.61
CA THR A 138 8.83 13.53 16.88
C THR A 138 9.31 12.09 16.71
N GLY A 139 9.11 11.51 15.51
CA GLY A 139 9.31 10.08 15.29
C GLY A 139 8.17 9.19 15.81
N GLU A 140 7.13 9.80 16.39
CA GLU A 140 5.97 9.10 16.89
C GLU A 140 5.16 8.48 15.75
N PHE A 141 4.66 7.26 15.97
CA PHE A 141 3.88 6.55 14.97
C PHE A 141 2.45 7.12 14.85
N HIS A 142 2.10 7.53 13.65
CA HIS A 142 0.76 8.03 13.30
C HIS A 142 0.28 7.35 12.02
N TYR A 143 -0.46 6.25 12.17
CA TYR A 143 -1.02 5.55 11.02
C TYR A 143 -2.01 6.46 10.27
N SER A 144 -1.75 6.66 8.98
CA SER A 144 -2.63 7.46 8.13
C SER A 144 -2.79 6.81 6.76
N THR A 145 -4.03 6.61 6.36
CA THR A 145 -4.38 6.08 5.04
C THR A 145 -4.35 7.19 3.98
N LEU A 146 -4.89 8.34 4.34
CA LEU A 146 -4.96 9.48 3.42
C LEU A 146 -3.64 10.25 3.37
N GLY A 147 -2.91 10.30 4.50
CA GLY A 147 -1.66 11.06 4.59
C GLY A 147 -0.56 10.59 3.64
N ILE A 148 -0.57 9.32 3.25
CA ILE A 148 0.40 8.79 2.29
C ILE A 148 -0.02 8.97 0.81
N HIS A 149 -1.20 9.53 0.55
CA HIS A 149 -1.65 9.74 -0.84
C HIS A 149 -0.70 10.62 -1.65
N VAL A 150 0.05 11.49 -0.99
CA VAL A 150 1.11 12.31 -1.59
C VAL A 150 2.14 11.48 -2.38
N LEU A 151 2.37 10.21 -1.98
CA LEU A 151 3.29 9.31 -2.69
C LEU A 151 2.86 9.02 -4.13
N SER A 152 1.54 9.02 -4.41
CA SER A 152 1.04 8.82 -5.76
C SER A 152 1.53 9.89 -6.72
N GLU A 153 1.39 11.15 -6.32
CA GLU A 153 1.83 12.29 -7.11
C GLU A 153 3.36 12.39 -7.17
N ILE A 154 4.08 12.05 -6.08
CA ILE A 154 5.55 12.02 -6.09
C ILE A 154 6.06 11.03 -7.15
N ILE A 155 5.52 9.82 -7.18
CA ILE A 155 5.88 8.84 -8.21
C ILE A 155 5.52 9.37 -9.60
N ALA A 156 4.33 9.94 -9.77
CA ALA A 156 3.91 10.45 -11.07
C ALA A 156 4.82 11.57 -11.59
N ARG A 157 5.22 12.49 -10.72
CA ARG A 157 6.11 13.61 -11.09
C ARG A 157 7.52 13.16 -11.43
N THR A 158 8.07 12.24 -10.65
CA THR A 158 9.44 11.79 -10.85
C THR A 158 9.56 10.84 -12.04
N CYS A 159 8.55 10.00 -12.29
CA CYS A 159 8.56 9.01 -13.38
C CYS A 159 7.92 9.52 -14.66
N HIS A 160 7.27 10.71 -14.66
CA HIS A 160 6.56 11.31 -15.79
C HIS A 160 5.42 10.44 -16.38
N VAL A 161 4.86 9.56 -15.55
CA VAL A 161 3.70 8.72 -15.84
C VAL A 161 2.87 8.55 -14.56
N SER A 162 1.59 8.26 -14.66
CA SER A 162 0.77 8.01 -13.47
C SER A 162 1.36 6.88 -12.60
N MET A 163 1.13 6.92 -11.28
CA MET A 163 1.54 5.81 -10.39
C MET A 163 0.90 4.49 -10.84
N LEU A 164 -0.31 4.53 -11.39
CA LEU A 164 -0.99 3.36 -11.93
C LEU A 164 -0.26 2.79 -13.14
N ASP A 165 0.14 3.62 -14.11
CA ASP A 165 0.90 3.17 -15.28
C ASP A 165 2.28 2.65 -14.88
N PHE A 166 2.91 3.33 -13.91
CA PHE A 166 4.18 2.87 -13.34
C PHE A 166 4.02 1.49 -12.70
N ALA A 167 2.97 1.29 -11.88
CA ALA A 167 2.67 -0.01 -11.28
C ALA A 167 2.41 -1.09 -12.32
N ASN A 168 1.58 -0.79 -13.32
CA ASN A 168 1.28 -1.71 -14.41
C ASN A 168 2.53 -2.14 -15.17
N LYS A 169 3.43 -1.19 -15.45
CA LYS A 169 4.64 -1.44 -16.24
C LYS A 169 5.74 -2.15 -15.46
N TYR A 170 6.00 -1.73 -14.25
CA TYR A 170 7.21 -2.13 -13.53
C TYR A 170 6.99 -3.12 -12.40
N LEU A 171 5.73 -3.34 -11.98
CA LEU A 171 5.41 -4.31 -10.94
C LEU A 171 4.40 -5.37 -11.42
N LEU A 172 3.19 -4.95 -11.85
CA LEU A 172 2.11 -5.90 -12.10
C LEU A 172 2.39 -6.79 -13.33
N SER A 173 2.71 -6.20 -14.48
CA SER A 173 3.02 -6.99 -15.69
C SER A 173 4.23 -7.91 -15.52
N PRO A 174 5.36 -7.50 -14.88
CA PRO A 174 6.45 -8.41 -14.57
C PRO A 174 6.12 -9.58 -13.64
N LEU A 175 5.06 -9.44 -12.83
CA LEU A 175 4.51 -10.50 -11.97
C LEU A 175 3.42 -11.33 -12.66
N ASP A 176 3.22 -11.16 -13.97
CA ASP A 176 2.13 -11.80 -14.71
C ASP A 176 0.75 -11.50 -14.08
N ILE A 177 0.57 -10.29 -13.56
CA ILE A 177 -0.69 -9.73 -13.09
C ILE A 177 -1.26 -8.85 -14.21
N GLU A 178 -2.52 -9.05 -14.56
CA GLU A 178 -3.19 -8.21 -15.53
C GLU A 178 -3.22 -6.75 -15.10
N LYS A 179 -3.19 -5.83 -16.07
CA LYS A 179 -3.19 -4.40 -15.83
C LYS A 179 -4.43 -3.95 -15.05
N CYS A 180 -4.19 -3.16 -14.03
CA CYS A 180 -5.25 -2.43 -13.34
C CYS A 180 -5.68 -1.20 -14.16
N LYS A 181 -6.98 -0.88 -14.09
CA LYS A 181 -7.57 0.32 -14.68
C LYS A 181 -7.86 1.36 -13.61
N CYS A 182 -7.76 2.63 -13.96
CA CYS A 182 -8.20 3.71 -13.09
C CYS A 182 -9.73 3.63 -12.90
N TYR A 183 -10.17 3.85 -11.66
CA TYR A 183 -11.57 4.01 -11.31
C TYR A 183 -11.73 5.31 -10.52
N ILE A 184 -12.46 6.26 -11.06
CA ILE A 184 -12.82 7.51 -10.38
C ILE A 184 -14.24 7.36 -9.87
N ALA A 185 -14.45 7.60 -8.58
CA ALA A 185 -15.78 7.64 -8.00
C ALA A 185 -16.38 9.03 -8.23
N ASP A 186 -17.46 9.13 -9.00
CA ASP A 186 -18.10 10.39 -9.39
C ASP A 186 -18.72 11.15 -8.20
N ASN A 187 -19.01 10.42 -7.11
CA ASN A 187 -19.64 10.95 -5.92
C ASN A 187 -19.34 10.08 -4.70
N ARG A 188 -19.77 10.56 -3.52
CA ARG A 188 -19.57 9.86 -2.25
C ARG A 188 -20.21 8.47 -2.21
N GLU A 189 -21.38 8.29 -2.81
CA GLU A 189 -22.10 7.02 -2.82
C GLU A 189 -21.33 5.97 -3.62
N ASN A 190 -20.84 6.31 -4.81
CA ASN A 190 -19.98 5.46 -5.62
C ASN A 190 -18.67 5.12 -4.93
N HIS A 191 -18.08 6.08 -4.21
CA HIS A 191 -16.88 5.84 -3.39
C HIS A 191 -17.15 4.81 -2.28
N ILE A 192 -18.23 4.99 -1.51
CA ILE A 192 -18.63 4.05 -0.45
C ILE A 192 -18.94 2.69 -1.03
N SER A 193 -19.73 2.63 -2.12
CA SER A 193 -20.08 1.39 -2.81
C SER A 193 -18.82 0.64 -3.25
N PHE A 194 -17.83 1.33 -3.83
CA PHE A 194 -16.57 0.72 -4.24
C PHE A 194 -15.81 0.08 -3.06
N ILE A 195 -15.62 0.78 -1.95
CA ILE A 195 -14.82 0.28 -0.83
C ILE A 195 -15.55 -0.77 0.02
N THR A 196 -16.88 -0.85 -0.05
CA THR A 196 -17.70 -1.80 0.72
C THR A 196 -18.24 -2.95 -0.10
N SER A 197 -18.03 -2.94 -1.43
CA SER A 197 -18.52 -4.00 -2.31
C SER A 197 -17.97 -5.36 -1.90
N ARG A 198 -18.88 -6.35 -1.95
CA ARG A 198 -18.55 -7.78 -1.78
C ARG A 198 -18.57 -8.53 -3.12
N GLU A 199 -18.66 -7.82 -4.22
CA GLU A 199 -18.63 -8.39 -5.58
C GLU A 199 -17.25 -8.21 -6.20
N SER A 200 -16.94 -9.01 -7.21
CA SER A 200 -15.72 -8.85 -7.99
C SER A 200 -15.71 -7.48 -8.67
N GLN A 201 -14.65 -6.72 -8.43
CA GLN A 201 -14.51 -5.35 -8.93
C GLN A 201 -13.77 -5.27 -10.28
N GLY A 202 -13.22 -6.40 -10.76
CA GLY A 202 -12.20 -6.37 -11.81
C GLY A 202 -10.90 -5.72 -11.31
N ARG A 203 -9.82 -5.86 -12.05
CA ARG A 203 -8.54 -5.23 -11.68
C ARG A 203 -8.60 -3.74 -11.94
N ARG A 204 -8.82 -2.98 -10.87
CA ARG A 204 -8.91 -1.52 -10.89
C ARG A 204 -8.28 -0.92 -9.64
N TRP A 205 -7.96 0.33 -9.71
CA TRP A 205 -7.45 1.12 -8.60
C TRP A 205 -8.24 2.40 -8.48
N LEU A 206 -8.78 2.68 -7.29
CA LEU A 206 -9.48 3.93 -7.03
C LEU A 206 -8.53 5.11 -7.19
N CYS A 207 -8.93 6.09 -7.97
CA CYS A 207 -8.17 7.31 -8.22
C CYS A 207 -8.94 8.53 -7.73
N ASP A 208 -8.20 9.62 -7.48
CA ASP A 208 -8.79 10.94 -7.30
C ASP A 208 -9.24 11.53 -8.65
N THR A 209 -9.82 12.73 -8.63
CA THR A 209 -10.31 13.43 -9.81
C THR A 209 -9.22 13.85 -10.79
N LYS A 210 -7.96 13.75 -10.40
CA LYS A 210 -6.76 14.00 -11.24
C LYS A 210 -6.10 12.71 -11.71
N GLU A 211 -6.80 11.57 -11.57
CA GLU A 211 -6.31 10.23 -11.91
C GLU A 211 -5.13 9.74 -11.07
N ASN A 212 -4.86 10.35 -9.91
CA ASN A 212 -3.88 9.84 -8.96
C ASN A 212 -4.46 8.63 -8.23
N ALA A 213 -3.86 7.47 -8.41
CA ALA A 213 -4.27 6.26 -7.70
C ALA A 213 -4.08 6.42 -6.18
N ALA A 214 -5.08 6.03 -5.40
CA ALA A 214 -5.06 6.18 -3.95
C ALA A 214 -3.96 5.33 -3.32
N ALA A 215 -2.90 5.95 -2.79
CA ALA A 215 -1.73 5.24 -2.29
C ALA A 215 -2.01 4.40 -1.03
N GLY A 216 -3.04 4.75 -0.26
CA GLY A 216 -3.35 4.09 1.01
C GLY A 216 -4.39 2.98 0.93
N PHE A 217 -5.11 2.84 -0.19
CA PHE A 217 -6.25 1.92 -0.37
C PHE A 217 -6.69 1.90 -1.84
N GLY A 218 -7.76 1.18 -2.16
CA GLY A 218 -8.42 1.31 -3.46
C GLY A 218 -7.94 0.37 -4.55
N LEU A 219 -6.88 -0.41 -4.32
CA LEU A 219 -6.43 -1.43 -5.27
C LEU A 219 -7.30 -2.69 -5.13
N CYS A 220 -7.71 -3.26 -6.27
CA CYS A 220 -8.45 -4.52 -6.33
C CYS A 220 -7.60 -5.61 -6.98
N LEU A 221 -7.33 -6.68 -6.23
CA LEU A 221 -6.54 -7.84 -6.64
C LEU A 221 -7.22 -9.14 -6.18
N SER A 222 -6.85 -10.25 -6.82
CA SER A 222 -7.20 -11.59 -6.35
C SER A 222 -6.20 -12.11 -5.31
N ALA A 223 -6.55 -13.17 -4.56
CA ALA A 223 -5.61 -13.83 -3.67
C ALA A 223 -4.39 -14.37 -4.43
N MET A 224 -4.56 -14.81 -5.66
CA MET A 224 -3.46 -15.25 -6.52
C MET A 224 -2.50 -14.09 -6.86
N ASP A 225 -3.03 -12.91 -7.19
CA ASP A 225 -2.20 -11.72 -7.44
C ASP A 225 -1.43 -11.32 -6.17
N MET A 226 -2.08 -11.36 -5.01
CA MET A 226 -1.46 -11.10 -3.71
C MET A 226 -0.35 -12.11 -3.39
N ALA A 227 -0.55 -13.40 -3.70
CA ALA A 227 0.47 -14.44 -3.51
C ALA A 227 1.72 -14.20 -4.37
N LYS A 228 1.56 -13.69 -5.60
CA LYS A 228 2.70 -13.31 -6.46
C LYS A 228 3.51 -12.15 -5.87
N ILE A 229 2.82 -11.15 -5.30
CA ILE A 229 3.47 -10.04 -4.60
C ILE A 229 4.19 -10.54 -3.34
N GLY A 230 3.56 -11.40 -2.55
CA GLY A 230 4.20 -12.02 -1.40
C GLY A 230 5.43 -12.84 -1.78
N GLN A 231 5.35 -13.60 -2.87
CA GLN A 231 6.48 -14.39 -3.38
C GLN A 231 7.64 -13.50 -3.85
N LEU A 232 7.37 -12.35 -4.47
CA LEU A 232 8.39 -11.36 -4.81
C LEU A 232 9.18 -10.94 -3.57
N CYS A 233 8.49 -10.65 -2.45
CA CYS A 233 9.14 -10.26 -1.20
C CYS A 233 9.97 -11.41 -0.62
N VAL A 234 9.42 -12.63 -0.54
CA VAL A 234 10.12 -13.83 -0.04
C VAL A 234 11.36 -14.15 -0.87
N ASN A 235 11.33 -13.86 -2.17
CA ASN A 235 12.46 -14.09 -3.10
C ASN A 235 13.37 -12.86 -3.24
N ASN A 236 13.43 -11.97 -2.25
CA ASN A 236 14.31 -10.82 -2.23
C ASN A 236 14.19 -9.96 -3.52
N GLY A 237 12.96 -9.69 -3.94
CA GLY A 237 12.68 -8.83 -5.08
C GLY A 237 12.81 -9.48 -6.46
N LYS A 238 12.94 -10.82 -6.52
CA LYS A 238 13.02 -11.58 -7.77
C LYS A 238 11.75 -12.38 -8.04
N TYR A 239 11.34 -12.40 -9.29
CA TYR A 239 10.22 -13.21 -9.76
C TYR A 239 10.58 -13.87 -11.10
N ASN A 240 10.39 -15.19 -11.23
CA ASN A 240 10.76 -15.97 -12.43
C ASN A 240 12.19 -15.67 -12.94
N GLY A 241 13.15 -15.57 -12.02
CA GLY A 241 14.56 -15.28 -12.32
C GLY A 241 14.88 -13.83 -12.68
N LYS A 242 13.88 -12.94 -12.77
CA LYS A 242 14.07 -11.51 -13.07
C LYS A 242 14.07 -10.71 -11.78
N SER A 243 15.00 -9.75 -11.64
CA SER A 243 14.97 -8.75 -10.58
C SER A 243 13.94 -7.67 -10.94
N ILE A 244 12.95 -7.46 -10.08
CA ILE A 244 11.89 -6.46 -10.22
C ILE A 244 12.18 -5.27 -9.31
N VAL A 245 12.64 -5.56 -8.11
CA VAL A 245 13.08 -4.57 -7.11
C VAL A 245 14.33 -5.11 -6.41
N SER A 246 15.21 -4.24 -5.94
CA SER A 246 16.47 -4.65 -5.33
C SER A 246 16.27 -5.41 -4.01
N GLU A 247 17.16 -6.37 -3.72
CA GLU A 247 17.20 -7.05 -2.43
C GLU A 247 17.44 -6.08 -1.27
N SER A 248 18.28 -5.06 -1.50
CA SER A 248 18.53 -4.01 -0.50
C SER A 248 17.26 -3.26 -0.12
N TRP A 249 16.38 -2.98 -1.10
CA TRP A 249 15.10 -2.37 -0.81
C TRP A 249 14.17 -3.29 -0.03
N ILE A 250 14.03 -4.56 -0.43
CA ILE A 250 13.20 -5.54 0.31
C ILE A 250 13.66 -5.61 1.77
N THR A 251 14.97 -5.69 1.99
CA THR A 251 15.55 -5.72 3.33
C THR A 251 15.17 -4.46 4.13
N GLN A 252 15.40 -3.27 3.56
CA GLN A 252 15.04 -2.00 4.21
C GLN A 252 13.54 -1.89 4.47
N MET A 253 12.72 -2.25 3.49
CA MET A 253 11.26 -2.16 3.57
C MET A 253 10.70 -2.99 4.74
N LEU A 254 11.28 -4.16 5.00
CA LEU A 254 10.85 -5.10 6.05
C LEU A 254 11.60 -4.91 7.38
N MET A 255 12.55 -3.99 7.48
CA MET A 255 13.14 -3.61 8.78
C MET A 255 12.17 -2.75 9.59
N SER A 256 12.27 -2.83 10.93
CA SER A 256 11.48 -1.96 11.81
C SER A 256 12.01 -0.53 11.79
N HIS A 257 11.17 0.42 11.38
CA HIS A 257 11.47 1.86 11.35
C HIS A 257 10.69 2.65 12.39
N SER A 258 9.56 2.11 12.82
CA SER A 258 8.72 2.69 13.87
C SER A 258 7.96 1.58 14.61
N PHE A 259 7.29 1.93 15.68
CA PHE A 259 6.46 1.00 16.44
C PHE A 259 5.26 1.71 17.06
N THR A 260 4.24 0.93 17.37
CA THR A 260 3.06 1.37 18.12
C THR A 260 2.62 0.26 19.08
N GLU A 261 1.66 0.56 19.94
CA GLU A 261 1.02 -0.43 20.79
C GLU A 261 -0.41 -0.68 20.31
N ILE A 262 -0.75 -1.94 20.06
CA ILE A 262 -2.10 -2.39 19.74
C ILE A 262 -2.46 -3.49 20.73
N ASN A 263 -3.55 -3.31 21.48
CA ASN A 263 -3.99 -4.26 22.52
C ASN A 263 -2.88 -4.63 23.50
N SER A 264 -2.08 -3.64 23.94
CA SER A 264 -0.93 -3.83 24.84
C SER A 264 0.21 -4.67 24.26
N GLN A 265 0.23 -4.90 22.96
CA GLN A 265 1.32 -5.56 22.27
C GLN A 265 2.10 -4.55 21.43
N LYS A 266 3.43 -4.59 21.54
CA LYS A 266 4.31 -3.75 20.71
C LYS A 266 4.31 -4.29 19.28
N MET A 267 3.78 -3.51 18.36
CA MET A 267 3.75 -3.80 16.93
C MET A 267 4.83 -2.98 16.22
N LYS A 268 5.69 -3.64 15.47
CA LYS A 268 6.71 -2.99 14.65
C LYS A 268 6.14 -2.63 13.28
N TYR A 269 6.68 -1.57 12.67
CA TYR A 269 6.29 -1.11 11.35
C TYR A 269 7.53 -0.81 10.51
N GLY A 270 7.56 -1.39 9.32
CA GLY A 270 8.57 -1.15 8.30
C GLY A 270 8.17 0.01 7.39
N TYR A 271 8.57 -0.03 6.12
CA TYR A 271 8.07 0.92 5.13
C TYR A 271 6.75 0.41 4.55
N LEU A 272 5.65 0.90 5.11
CA LEU A 272 4.25 0.54 4.77
C LEU A 272 3.93 -0.96 4.95
N TRP A 273 4.66 -1.64 5.83
CA TRP A 273 4.46 -3.03 6.22
C TRP A 273 4.36 -3.18 7.73
N TRP A 274 3.40 -3.95 8.19
CA TRP A 274 3.38 -4.42 9.58
C TRP A 274 4.40 -5.54 9.73
N ILE A 275 5.22 -5.47 10.77
CA ILE A 275 6.25 -6.47 11.05
C ILE A 275 5.83 -7.24 12.29
N ILE A 276 5.53 -8.51 12.12
CA ILE A 276 5.14 -9.41 13.19
C ILE A 276 6.31 -10.36 13.44
N ASP A 277 6.95 -10.24 14.61
CA ASP A 277 7.96 -11.20 15.05
C ASP A 277 7.25 -12.36 15.74
N ALA A 278 7.17 -13.49 15.06
CA ALA A 278 6.81 -14.75 15.69
C ALA A 278 8.05 -15.66 15.70
N GLU A 279 8.65 -15.88 16.86
CA GLU A 279 9.79 -16.79 17.04
C GLU A 279 10.94 -16.59 16.04
N ASN A 280 11.38 -15.34 15.85
CA ASN A 280 12.41 -14.93 14.89
C ASN A 280 12.04 -15.07 13.40
N LYS A 281 10.77 -15.18 13.07
CA LYS A 281 10.30 -15.11 11.68
C LYS A 281 9.62 -13.77 11.43
N ILE A 282 9.99 -13.12 10.33
CA ILE A 282 9.35 -11.90 9.83
C ILE A 282 8.20 -12.33 8.92
N TYR A 283 7.00 -11.86 9.19
CA TYR A 283 5.80 -12.12 8.39
C TYR A 283 5.22 -10.80 7.88
#